data_8715581308587d543cf62739a7626633
#
_entry.id   8715581308587d543cf62739a7626633
#
_cell.length_a   1.000
_cell.length_b   1.000
_cell.length_c   1.000
_cell.angle_alpha   90.00
_cell.angle_beta   90.00
_cell.angle_gamma   90.00
#
_symmetry.space_group_name_H-M   'P 1'
#
loop_
_entity.id
_entity.type
_entity.pdbx_description
1 polymer ?
#
loop_
_entity_poly.entity_id
_entity_poly.type
_entity_poly.pdbx_seq_one_letter_code
_entity_poly.pdbx_strand_id
1 'polypeptide(L)'
;TMPLFDNENRILQIETEKEKIFKLMENPLISQPFTEDFAKRFSWSTNAIEGNTLSLEETIAVLDYDEVRSNHTYSEYADAKNAYYAIQKMLLPFAKAIIDEEWIKKANGYIRHMQGEYRDTTVYVGNLSEAVYYPPEPQDVPELMRNWIRGADIEAVTVQEIFEKIAANHVRFERIHPFSDGNGRTGRMIINQQLIN
;
A
#
# COMPACT_ATOMS: atom_id res chain seq x y z
N THR A 1 -24.31 2.21 21.68
CA THR A 1 -23.05 2.18 20.90
C THR A 1 -22.56 0.74 20.89
N MET A 2 -22.79 0.05 19.81
CA MET A 2 -22.20 -1.26 19.56
C MET A 2 -20.68 -1.06 19.55
N PRO A 3 -19.87 -1.81 20.32
CA PRO A 3 -18.42 -1.75 20.16
C PRO A 3 -18.09 -2.16 18.73
N LEU A 4 -17.38 -1.30 18.02
CA LEU A 4 -17.02 -1.50 16.60
C LEU A 4 -16.22 -2.79 16.35
N PHE A 5 -15.74 -3.44 17.42
CA PHE A 5 -15.02 -4.71 17.37
C PHE A 5 -15.22 -5.50 18.66
N ASP A 6 -15.72 -6.70 18.56
CA ASP A 6 -15.43 -7.77 19.52
C ASP A 6 -14.01 -8.24 19.20
N ASN A 7 -13.01 -7.48 19.68
CA ASN A 7 -11.63 -7.61 19.27
C ASN A 7 -11.01 -8.95 19.72
N GLU A 8 -11.35 -9.45 20.88
CA GLU A 8 -10.72 -10.66 21.42
C GLU A 8 -11.05 -11.90 20.60
N ASN A 9 -12.33 -12.10 20.24
CA ASN A 9 -12.74 -13.24 19.42
C ASN A 9 -12.18 -13.17 18.00
N ARG A 10 -12.09 -11.98 17.41
CA ARG A 10 -11.53 -11.80 16.06
C ARG A 10 -10.03 -12.01 16.04
N ILE A 11 -9.30 -11.52 17.03
CA ILE A 11 -7.86 -11.72 17.17
C ILE A 11 -7.55 -13.21 17.33
N LEU A 12 -8.27 -13.91 18.21
CA LEU A 12 -8.13 -15.36 18.36
C LEU A 12 -8.44 -16.11 17.06
N GLN A 13 -9.45 -15.67 16.33
CA GLN A 13 -9.77 -16.24 15.02
C GLN A 13 -8.64 -16.02 14.01
N ILE A 14 -8.05 -14.83 13.94
CA ILE A 14 -6.90 -14.53 13.07
C ILE A 14 -5.72 -15.44 13.41
N GLU A 15 -5.36 -15.56 14.68
CA GLU A 15 -4.27 -16.43 15.13
C GLU A 15 -4.53 -17.90 14.78
N THR A 16 -5.77 -18.36 14.94
CA THR A 16 -6.15 -19.75 14.64
C THR A 16 -6.13 -20.04 13.14
N GLU A 17 -6.60 -19.11 12.31
CA GLU A 17 -6.67 -19.30 10.87
C GLU A 17 -5.31 -19.06 10.18
N LYS A 18 -4.43 -18.28 10.77
CA LYS A 18 -3.11 -17.96 10.22
C LYS A 18 -2.32 -19.20 9.83
N GLU A 19 -2.19 -20.18 10.74
CA GLU A 19 -1.43 -21.42 10.47
C GLU A 19 -2.06 -22.25 9.35
N LYS A 20 -3.40 -22.29 9.30
CA LYS A 20 -4.13 -23.01 8.23
C LYS A 20 -3.89 -22.36 6.87
N ILE A 21 -3.94 -21.03 6.81
CA ILE A 21 -3.69 -20.29 5.58
C ILE A 21 -2.26 -20.48 5.10
N PHE A 22 -1.26 -20.39 5.98
CA PHE A 22 0.13 -20.63 5.61
C PHE A 22 0.32 -22.01 5.00
N LYS A 23 -0.25 -23.05 5.61
CA LYS A 23 -0.19 -24.41 5.08
C LYS A 23 -0.86 -24.57 3.71
N LEU A 24 -1.99 -23.89 3.49
CA LEU A 24 -2.66 -23.88 2.18
C LEU A 24 -1.80 -23.16 1.12
N MET A 25 -1.12 -22.09 1.50
CA MET A 25 -0.28 -21.29 0.60
C MET A 25 1.03 -22.01 0.19
N GLU A 26 1.41 -23.10 0.85
CA GLU A 26 2.49 -23.98 0.39
C GLU A 26 2.16 -24.69 -0.92
N ASN A 27 0.88 -24.86 -1.23
CA ASN A 27 0.44 -25.49 -2.47
C ASN A 27 0.37 -24.45 -3.62
N PRO A 28 1.21 -24.56 -4.67
CA PRO A 28 1.21 -23.64 -5.80
C PRO A 28 -0.13 -23.51 -6.53
N LEU A 29 -0.94 -24.58 -6.55
CA LEU A 29 -2.28 -24.58 -7.17
C LEU A 29 -3.26 -23.67 -6.42
N ILE A 30 -2.96 -23.33 -5.16
CA ILE A 30 -3.75 -22.42 -4.34
C ILE A 30 -3.08 -21.05 -4.29
N SER A 31 -1.77 -21.00 -4.02
CA SER A 31 -1.07 -19.73 -3.80
C SER A 31 -0.94 -18.88 -5.06
N GLN A 32 -0.73 -19.45 -6.23
CA GLN A 32 -0.61 -18.69 -7.48
C GLN A 32 -1.90 -17.95 -7.84
N PRO A 33 -3.08 -18.60 -7.95
CA PRO A 33 -4.32 -17.88 -8.21
C PRO A 33 -4.66 -16.85 -7.13
N PHE A 34 -4.37 -17.16 -5.86
CA PHE A 34 -4.61 -16.24 -4.76
C PHE A 34 -3.75 -14.97 -4.87
N THR A 35 -2.45 -15.11 -5.10
CA THR A 35 -1.53 -13.97 -5.21
C THR A 35 -1.88 -13.11 -6.43
N GLU A 36 -2.30 -13.73 -7.53
CA GLU A 36 -2.73 -13.01 -8.73
C GLU A 36 -4.03 -12.22 -8.50
N ASP A 37 -5.05 -12.85 -7.90
CA ASP A 37 -6.30 -12.16 -7.53
C ASP A 37 -6.05 -11.03 -6.54
N PHE A 38 -5.20 -11.27 -5.53
CA PHE A 38 -4.79 -10.24 -4.57
C PHE A 38 -4.17 -9.04 -5.29
N ALA A 39 -3.22 -9.26 -6.20
CA ALA A 39 -2.55 -8.18 -6.90
C ALA A 39 -3.52 -7.34 -7.74
N LYS A 40 -4.46 -7.97 -8.43
CA LYS A 40 -5.50 -7.30 -9.24
C LYS A 40 -6.45 -6.47 -8.36
N ARG A 41 -6.96 -7.07 -7.29
CA ARG A 41 -7.87 -6.37 -6.35
C ARG A 41 -7.18 -5.25 -5.60
N PHE A 42 -5.94 -5.45 -5.17
CA PHE A 42 -5.20 -4.39 -4.50
C PHE A 42 -4.87 -3.25 -5.47
N SER A 43 -4.47 -3.55 -6.72
CA SER A 43 -4.28 -2.53 -7.75
C SER A 43 -5.56 -1.71 -7.96
N TRP A 44 -6.70 -2.36 -8.14
CA TRP A 44 -7.98 -1.68 -8.26
C TRP A 44 -8.30 -0.83 -7.04
N SER A 45 -8.32 -1.42 -5.85
CA SER A 45 -8.76 -0.74 -4.64
C SER A 45 -7.87 0.44 -4.26
N THR A 46 -6.55 0.29 -4.40
CA THR A 46 -5.60 1.35 -4.05
C THR A 46 -5.73 2.56 -4.98
N ASN A 47 -6.03 2.34 -6.26
CA ASN A 47 -6.25 3.42 -7.22
C ASN A 47 -7.67 4.03 -7.08
N ALA A 48 -8.69 3.24 -6.76
CA ALA A 48 -10.03 3.75 -6.50
C ALA A 48 -10.05 4.74 -5.31
N ILE A 49 -9.25 4.51 -4.26
CA ILE A 49 -9.08 5.44 -3.14
C ILE A 49 -8.50 6.79 -3.62
N GLU A 50 -7.67 6.80 -4.64
CA GLU A 50 -7.09 8.00 -5.25
C GLU A 50 -7.99 8.64 -6.33
N GLY A 51 -9.22 8.13 -6.50
CA GLY A 51 -10.18 8.68 -7.45
C GLY A 51 -10.15 8.08 -8.86
N ASN A 52 -9.42 7.00 -9.08
CA ASN A 52 -9.49 6.23 -10.33
C ASN A 52 -10.89 5.62 -10.48
N THR A 53 -11.48 5.75 -11.65
CA THR A 53 -12.88 5.37 -11.90
C THR A 53 -13.07 4.00 -12.54
N LEU A 54 -11.97 3.28 -12.82
CA LEU A 54 -12.03 1.89 -13.31
C LEU A 54 -12.77 0.99 -12.31
N SER A 55 -13.71 0.22 -12.77
CA SER A 55 -14.27 -0.89 -12.01
C SER A 55 -13.24 -2.02 -11.84
N LEU A 56 -13.50 -2.96 -10.94
CA LEU A 56 -12.66 -4.15 -10.80
C LEU A 56 -12.59 -4.96 -12.09
N GLU A 57 -13.72 -5.12 -12.79
CA GLU A 57 -13.79 -5.86 -14.06
C GLU A 57 -12.95 -5.17 -15.15
N GLU A 58 -13.04 -3.85 -15.25
CA GLU A 58 -12.24 -3.07 -16.21
C GLU A 58 -10.76 -3.11 -15.84
N THR A 59 -10.41 -3.05 -14.57
CA THR A 59 -9.02 -3.22 -14.11
C THR A 59 -8.48 -4.59 -14.51
N ILE A 60 -9.24 -5.67 -14.31
CA ILE A 60 -8.86 -7.02 -14.73
C ILE A 60 -8.71 -7.09 -16.26
N ALA A 61 -9.63 -6.50 -17.02
CA ALA A 61 -9.55 -6.48 -18.49
C ALA A 61 -8.29 -5.75 -18.99
N VAL A 62 -7.92 -4.65 -18.36
CA VAL A 62 -6.67 -3.92 -18.65
C VAL A 62 -5.44 -4.77 -18.33
N LEU A 63 -5.43 -5.46 -17.18
CA LEU A 63 -4.27 -6.20 -16.71
C LEU A 63 -4.04 -7.50 -17.48
N ASP A 64 -5.12 -8.20 -17.86
CA ASP A 64 -5.04 -9.51 -18.49
C ASP A 64 -5.02 -9.43 -20.02
N TYR A 65 -5.72 -8.43 -20.62
CA TYR A 65 -5.97 -8.38 -22.06
C TYR A 65 -5.55 -7.06 -22.73
N ASP A 66 -4.98 -6.11 -21.98
CA ASP A 66 -4.70 -4.74 -22.48
C ASP A 66 -5.95 -4.03 -23.03
N GLU A 67 -7.13 -4.42 -22.55
CA GLU A 67 -8.39 -3.86 -23.03
C GLU A 67 -8.59 -2.44 -22.45
N VAL A 68 -8.75 -1.46 -23.35
CA VAL A 68 -8.97 -0.05 -23.01
C VAL A 68 -10.32 0.39 -23.53
N ARG A 69 -11.15 0.96 -22.64
CA ARG A 69 -12.47 1.51 -22.98
C ARG A 69 -12.42 3.03 -23.07
N SER A 70 -13.21 3.62 -23.94
CA SER A 70 -13.13 5.04 -24.30
C SER A 70 -13.60 6.03 -23.21
N ASN A 71 -14.20 5.53 -22.12
CA ASN A 71 -14.76 6.35 -21.04
C ASN A 71 -13.78 6.66 -19.90
N HIS A 72 -12.52 6.23 -20.03
CA HIS A 72 -11.48 6.43 -19.04
C HIS A 72 -10.27 7.14 -19.63
N THR A 73 -9.47 7.78 -18.78
CA THR A 73 -8.24 8.43 -19.17
C THR A 73 -7.09 7.45 -19.29
N TYR A 74 -6.10 7.76 -20.14
CA TYR A 74 -4.86 6.97 -20.20
C TYR A 74 -4.17 6.85 -18.83
N SER A 75 -4.22 7.90 -18.02
CA SER A 75 -3.63 7.92 -16.68
C SER A 75 -4.25 6.85 -15.77
N GLU A 76 -5.56 6.66 -15.82
CA GLU A 76 -6.24 5.65 -15.01
C GLU A 76 -5.78 4.23 -15.35
N TYR A 77 -5.59 3.93 -16.63
CA TYR A 77 -5.05 2.64 -17.09
C TYR A 77 -3.58 2.47 -16.68
N ALA A 78 -2.78 3.52 -16.85
CA ALA A 78 -1.37 3.49 -16.45
C ALA A 78 -1.22 3.26 -14.94
N ASP A 79 -2.02 3.95 -14.11
CA ASP A 79 -2.02 3.78 -12.66
C ASP A 79 -2.38 2.35 -12.25
N ALA A 80 -3.36 1.72 -12.91
CA ALA A 80 -3.71 0.32 -12.65
C ALA A 80 -2.54 -0.62 -12.95
N LYS A 81 -1.91 -0.48 -14.13
CA LYS A 81 -0.75 -1.30 -14.52
C LYS A 81 0.46 -1.09 -13.60
N ASN A 82 0.76 0.16 -13.27
CA ASN A 82 1.90 0.51 -12.43
C ASN A 82 1.71 -0.03 -11.00
N ALA A 83 0.53 0.12 -10.40
CA ALA A 83 0.23 -0.43 -9.09
C ALA A 83 0.32 -1.97 -9.09
N TYR A 84 -0.26 -2.63 -10.10
CA TYR A 84 -0.16 -4.08 -10.24
C TYR A 84 1.30 -4.54 -10.34
N TYR A 85 2.09 -3.88 -11.18
CA TYR A 85 3.52 -4.18 -11.34
C TYR A 85 4.30 -3.97 -10.03
N ALA A 86 4.02 -2.87 -9.31
CA ALA A 86 4.64 -2.59 -8.02
C ALA A 86 4.35 -3.70 -7.00
N ILE A 87 3.09 -4.16 -6.92
CA ILE A 87 2.67 -5.24 -6.03
C ILE A 87 3.41 -6.54 -6.37
N GLN A 88 3.47 -6.90 -7.65
CA GLN A 88 4.17 -8.12 -8.09
C GLN A 88 5.66 -8.09 -7.75
N LYS A 89 6.30 -6.92 -7.86
CA LYS A 89 7.76 -6.77 -7.64
C LYS A 89 8.15 -6.62 -6.18
N MET A 90 7.27 -6.06 -5.36
CA MET A 90 7.60 -5.65 -3.99
C MET A 90 6.94 -6.50 -2.91
N LEU A 91 5.70 -6.97 -3.13
CA LEU A 91 4.94 -7.68 -2.12
C LEU A 91 4.84 -9.19 -2.36
N LEU A 92 4.87 -9.62 -3.62
CA LEU A 92 4.71 -11.04 -3.94
C LEU A 92 6.07 -11.75 -4.07
N PRO A 93 6.14 -13.00 -3.62
CA PRO A 93 5.08 -13.88 -3.11
C PRO A 93 4.86 -13.79 -1.58
N PHE A 94 4.70 -12.62 -1.00
CA PHE A 94 4.55 -12.38 0.44
C PHE A 94 5.81 -12.72 1.26
N ALA A 95 6.95 -12.34 0.74
CA ALA A 95 8.23 -12.53 1.41
C ALA A 95 8.51 -11.38 2.40
N LYS A 96 9.14 -11.70 3.52
CA LYS A 96 9.65 -10.69 4.43
C LYS A 96 10.66 -9.79 3.74
N ALA A 97 10.60 -8.50 4.01
CA ALA A 97 11.52 -7.51 3.49
C ALA A 97 11.83 -6.43 4.52
N ILE A 98 13.04 -5.90 4.48
CA ILE A 98 13.42 -4.73 5.27
C ILE A 98 12.79 -3.50 4.63
N ILE A 99 11.99 -2.76 5.41
CA ILE A 99 11.37 -1.52 4.95
C ILE A 99 12.34 -0.37 5.26
N ASP A 100 13.32 -0.20 4.39
CA ASP A 100 14.30 0.90 4.44
C ASP A 100 13.99 1.99 3.41
N GLU A 101 14.85 3.00 3.33
CA GLU A 101 14.69 4.10 2.39
C GLU A 101 14.68 3.64 0.93
N GLU A 102 15.52 2.66 0.58
CA GLU A 102 15.60 2.11 -0.77
C GLU A 102 14.29 1.40 -1.14
N TRP A 103 13.77 0.57 -0.23
CA TRP A 103 12.51 -0.13 -0.43
C TRP A 103 11.35 0.85 -0.65
N ILE A 104 11.25 1.91 0.19
CA ILE A 104 10.19 2.90 0.12
C ILE A 104 10.26 3.69 -1.19
N LYS A 105 11.44 4.17 -1.56
CA LYS A 105 11.66 4.89 -2.83
C LYS A 105 11.37 4.00 -4.03
N LYS A 106 11.79 2.75 -4.01
CA LYS A 106 11.55 1.79 -5.07
C LYS A 106 10.05 1.48 -5.24
N ALA A 107 9.32 1.31 -4.13
CA ALA A 107 7.87 1.11 -4.15
C ALA A 107 7.15 2.31 -4.81
N ASN A 108 7.48 3.54 -4.39
CA ASN A 108 6.94 4.75 -5.04
C ASN A 108 7.34 4.84 -6.51
N GLY A 109 8.59 4.51 -6.82
CA GLY A 109 9.11 4.52 -8.20
C GLY A 109 8.32 3.60 -9.12
N TYR A 110 7.99 2.39 -8.69
CA TYR A 110 7.14 1.48 -9.47
C TYR A 110 5.71 2.01 -9.63
N ILE A 111 5.11 2.54 -8.56
CA ILE A 111 3.77 3.13 -8.59
C ILE A 111 3.68 4.30 -9.58
N ARG A 112 4.73 5.11 -9.66
CA ARG A 112 4.79 6.30 -10.51
C ARG A 112 5.41 6.06 -11.88
N HIS A 113 5.94 4.87 -12.13
CA HIS A 113 6.71 4.52 -13.32
C HIS A 113 7.88 5.48 -13.57
N MET A 114 8.60 5.80 -12.51
CA MET A 114 9.77 6.72 -12.51
C MET A 114 10.74 6.34 -11.40
N GLN A 115 11.86 7.07 -11.30
CA GLN A 115 12.71 6.93 -10.12
C GLN A 115 12.00 7.54 -8.89
N GLY A 116 11.89 6.77 -7.82
CA GLY A 116 11.30 7.24 -6.57
C GLY A 116 12.29 8.09 -5.80
N GLU A 117 11.98 9.38 -5.66
CA GLU A 117 12.79 10.32 -4.88
C GLU A 117 11.88 11.15 -3.96
N TYR A 118 12.40 11.53 -2.80
CA TYR A 118 11.68 12.44 -1.94
C TYR A 118 11.48 13.78 -2.63
N ARG A 119 10.35 14.42 -2.36
CA ARG A 119 10.02 15.71 -2.94
C ARG A 119 11.03 16.80 -2.52
N ASP A 120 11.30 17.68 -3.43
CA ASP A 120 12.10 18.88 -3.27
C ASP A 120 11.25 20.16 -3.31
N THR A 121 9.93 20.00 -3.46
CA THR A 121 8.94 21.06 -3.54
C THR A 121 7.93 20.97 -2.42
N THR A 122 7.37 22.12 -2.00
CA THR A 122 6.25 22.19 -1.07
C THR A 122 5.00 21.66 -1.75
N VAL A 123 4.26 20.82 -1.02
CA VAL A 123 2.98 20.24 -1.45
C VAL A 123 1.90 20.54 -0.41
N TYR A 124 0.66 20.40 -0.79
CA TYR A 124 -0.47 20.40 0.14
C TYR A 124 -1.35 19.18 -0.10
N VAL A 125 -2.01 18.73 0.93
CA VAL A 125 -3.03 17.66 0.86
C VAL A 125 -4.40 18.35 0.92
N GLY A 126 -5.24 18.11 -0.07
CA GLY A 126 -6.54 18.74 -0.19
C GLY A 126 -7.07 18.66 -1.61
N ASN A 127 -8.02 19.53 -1.94
CA ASN A 127 -8.57 19.65 -3.29
C ASN A 127 -8.24 21.05 -3.87
N LEU A 128 -8.66 21.28 -5.13
CA LEU A 128 -8.38 22.56 -5.83
C LEU A 128 -8.95 23.82 -5.12
N SER A 129 -9.92 23.65 -4.24
CA SER A 129 -10.58 24.76 -3.53
C SER A 129 -10.09 24.94 -2.10
N GLU A 130 -9.54 23.91 -1.46
CA GLU A 130 -9.15 23.96 -0.06
C GLU A 130 -7.98 23.00 0.23
N ALA A 131 -6.92 23.54 0.84
CA ALA A 131 -5.86 22.74 1.42
C ALA A 131 -6.29 22.30 2.82
N VAL A 132 -6.34 20.98 3.05
CA VAL A 132 -6.72 20.38 4.33
C VAL A 132 -5.52 20.25 5.26
N TYR A 133 -4.34 20.02 4.69
CA TYR A 133 -3.11 19.80 5.44
C TYR A 133 -1.88 20.26 4.64
N TYR A 134 -0.94 20.92 5.33
CA TYR A 134 0.38 21.25 4.78
C TYR A 134 1.42 20.34 5.40
N PRO A 135 2.00 19.40 4.62
CA PRO A 135 3.11 18.58 5.07
C PRO A 135 4.34 19.40 5.43
N PRO A 136 5.33 18.82 6.16
CA PRO A 136 6.59 19.47 6.48
C PRO A 136 7.31 20.04 5.25
N GLU A 137 8.21 20.99 5.47
CA GLU A 137 9.02 21.56 4.40
C GLU A 137 9.91 20.49 3.73
N PRO A 138 10.20 20.60 2.42
CA PRO A 138 10.95 19.56 1.68
C PRO A 138 12.32 19.23 2.28
N GLN A 139 13.04 20.23 2.80
CA GLN A 139 14.35 20.02 3.42
C GLN A 139 14.31 19.14 4.68
N ASP A 140 13.16 19.05 5.36
CA ASP A 140 12.98 18.27 6.59
C ASP A 140 12.61 16.80 6.29
N VAL A 141 12.10 16.53 5.09
CA VAL A 141 11.62 15.19 4.69
C VAL A 141 12.67 14.10 4.88
N PRO A 142 13.93 14.25 4.44
CA PRO A 142 14.92 13.18 4.59
C PRO A 142 15.19 12.80 6.06
N GLU A 143 15.21 13.77 6.97
CA GLU A 143 15.40 13.50 8.40
C GLU A 143 14.18 12.85 9.01
N LEU A 144 12.99 13.35 8.71
CA LEU A 144 11.74 12.79 9.18
C LEU A 144 11.56 11.33 8.70
N MET A 145 11.93 11.03 7.47
CA MET A 145 11.89 9.67 6.93
C MET A 145 12.93 8.76 7.59
N ARG A 146 14.15 9.22 7.84
CA ARG A 146 15.14 8.43 8.62
C ARG A 146 14.61 8.08 10.00
N ASN A 147 13.94 9.03 10.66
CA ASN A 147 13.33 8.79 11.98
C ASN A 147 12.10 7.84 11.89
N TRP A 148 11.32 7.95 10.84
CA TRP A 148 10.18 7.08 10.58
C TRP A 148 10.63 5.63 10.32
N ILE A 149 11.66 5.43 9.50
CA ILE A 149 12.21 4.11 9.12
C ILE A 149 12.69 3.33 10.36
N ARG A 150 13.26 3.98 11.37
CA ARG A 150 13.67 3.32 12.63
C ARG A 150 12.52 2.64 13.38
N GLY A 151 11.29 3.04 13.13
CA GLY A 151 10.09 2.44 13.69
C GLY A 151 9.23 1.71 12.66
N ALA A 152 9.77 1.39 11.48
CA ALA A 152 9.05 0.68 10.43
C ALA A 152 8.91 -0.81 10.72
N ASP A 153 9.90 -1.41 11.38
CA ASP A 153 9.80 -2.78 11.86
C ASP A 153 8.88 -2.84 13.08
N ILE A 154 7.83 -3.65 12.96
CA ILE A 154 6.79 -3.75 13.98
C ILE A 154 7.13 -4.91 14.91
N GLU A 155 7.67 -4.60 16.06
CA GLU A 155 7.79 -5.56 17.16
C GLU A 155 6.57 -5.43 18.08
N ALA A 156 5.83 -6.50 18.27
CA ALA A 156 4.67 -6.54 19.14
C ALA A 156 4.42 -7.96 19.68
N VAL A 157 3.77 -8.03 20.83
CA VAL A 157 3.46 -9.30 21.50
C VAL A 157 2.10 -9.82 21.05
N THR A 158 1.18 -8.93 20.72
CA THR A 158 -0.19 -9.29 20.34
C THR A 158 -0.54 -8.78 18.93
N VAL A 159 -1.45 -9.48 18.28
CA VAL A 159 -2.00 -9.07 16.96
C VAL A 159 -2.64 -7.68 17.02
N GLN A 160 -3.28 -7.35 18.14
CA GLN A 160 -3.85 -6.01 18.34
C GLN A 160 -2.78 -4.94 18.32
N GLU A 161 -1.68 -5.13 19.06
CA GLU A 161 -0.55 -4.18 19.07
C GLU A 161 0.07 -4.03 17.67
N ILE A 162 0.15 -5.12 16.88
CA ILE A 162 0.62 -5.07 15.51
C ILE A 162 -0.25 -4.11 14.70
N PHE A 163 -1.57 -4.28 14.72
CA PHE A 163 -2.48 -3.42 13.96
C PHE A 163 -2.44 -1.97 14.42
N GLU A 164 -2.39 -1.72 15.73
CA GLU A 164 -2.29 -0.36 16.28
C GLU A 164 -0.99 0.34 15.84
N LYS A 165 0.13 -0.37 15.89
CA LYS A 165 1.43 0.16 15.46
C LYS A 165 1.50 0.41 13.96
N ILE A 166 0.97 -0.51 13.14
CA ILE A 166 0.89 -0.33 11.68
C ILE A 166 0.03 0.89 11.36
N ALA A 167 -1.13 1.03 11.99
CA ALA A 167 -2.02 2.18 11.78
C ALA A 167 -1.34 3.50 12.17
N ALA A 168 -0.67 3.55 13.32
CA ALA A 168 0.07 4.71 13.77
C ALA A 168 1.23 5.06 12.82
N ASN A 169 1.97 4.06 12.35
CA ASN A 169 3.04 4.24 11.37
C ASN A 169 2.52 4.78 10.03
N HIS A 170 1.39 4.26 9.56
CA HIS A 170 0.77 4.76 8.34
C HIS A 170 0.37 6.23 8.46
N VAL A 171 -0.30 6.62 9.54
CA VAL A 171 -0.67 8.03 9.79
C VAL A 171 0.56 8.93 9.83
N ARG A 172 1.65 8.49 10.45
CA ARG A 172 2.91 9.25 10.48
C ARG A 172 3.52 9.40 9.08
N PHE A 173 3.53 8.33 8.27
CA PHE A 173 3.99 8.36 6.89
C PHE A 173 3.17 9.35 6.05
N GLU A 174 1.84 9.27 6.11
CA GLU A 174 0.95 10.17 5.37
C GLU A 174 1.12 11.63 5.80
N ARG A 175 1.43 11.88 7.09
CA ARG A 175 1.73 13.23 7.57
C ARG A 175 3.08 13.78 7.09
N ILE A 176 4.09 12.95 6.94
CA ILE A 176 5.37 13.37 6.33
C ILE A 176 5.16 13.67 4.85
N HIS A 177 4.34 12.89 4.18
CA HIS A 177 4.02 13.02 2.76
C HIS A 177 5.28 13.15 1.90
N PRO A 178 6.16 12.13 1.91
CA PRO A 178 7.55 12.29 1.47
C PRO A 178 7.72 12.46 -0.05
N PHE A 179 6.73 12.13 -0.85
CA PHE A 179 6.79 12.18 -2.31
C PHE A 179 5.90 13.28 -2.87
N SER A 180 6.19 13.72 -4.09
CA SER A 180 5.34 14.68 -4.80
C SER A 180 3.99 14.08 -5.20
N ASP A 181 3.93 12.75 -5.36
CA ASP A 181 2.70 12.00 -5.64
C ASP A 181 2.88 10.50 -5.28
N GLY A 182 1.76 9.77 -5.18
CA GLY A 182 1.75 8.34 -4.87
C GLY A 182 1.97 7.99 -3.40
N ASN A 183 1.89 8.96 -2.49
CA ASN A 183 2.09 8.72 -1.05
C ASN A 183 1.08 7.71 -0.51
N GLY A 184 -0.22 7.89 -0.74
CA GLY A 184 -1.26 6.98 -0.28
C GLY A 184 -1.07 5.56 -0.80
N ARG A 185 -0.77 5.40 -2.08
CA ARG A 185 -0.50 4.08 -2.70
C ARG A 185 0.75 3.43 -2.10
N THR A 186 1.83 4.19 -1.93
CA THR A 186 3.06 3.72 -1.26
C THR A 186 2.81 3.35 0.20
N GLY A 187 2.10 4.19 0.94
CA GLY A 187 1.73 3.93 2.34
C GLY A 187 0.94 2.63 2.51
N ARG A 188 0.00 2.35 1.60
CA ARG A 188 -0.76 1.09 1.61
C ARG A 188 0.10 -0.13 1.25
N MET A 189 1.11 0.01 0.40
CA MET A 189 2.11 -1.05 0.17
C MET A 189 2.94 -1.30 1.42
N ILE A 190 3.35 -0.26 2.13
CA ILE A 190 4.07 -0.38 3.41
C ILE A 190 3.22 -1.15 4.45
N ILE A 191 1.93 -0.81 4.59
CA ILE A 191 1.01 -1.56 5.48
C ILE A 191 1.05 -3.05 5.15
N ASN A 192 0.92 -3.41 3.87
CA ASN A 192 0.90 -4.81 3.47
C ASN A 192 2.26 -5.49 3.74
N GLN A 193 3.37 -4.83 3.49
CA GLN A 193 4.69 -5.38 3.83
C GLN A 193 4.87 -5.56 5.34
N GLN A 194 4.39 -4.63 6.15
CA GLN A 194 4.42 -4.77 7.61
C GLN A 194 3.55 -5.93 8.11
N LEU A 195 2.43 -6.21 7.44
CA LEU A 195 1.59 -7.38 7.73
C LEU A 195 2.22 -8.71 7.29
N ILE A 196 3.08 -8.69 6.28
CA ILE A 196 3.83 -9.86 5.80
C ILE A 196 5.01 -10.18 6.73
N ASN A 197 5.68 -9.16 7.27
CA ASN A 197 6.86 -9.31 8.15
C ASN A 197 6.50 -9.92 9.52
#